data_6dd83bfae0c5d508a06cd0cd990f5d92
#
_entry.id   6dd83bfae0c5d508a06cd0cd990f5d92
#
_cell.length_a   1.000
_cell.length_b   1.000
_cell.length_c   1.000
_cell.angle_alpha   90.00
_cell.angle_beta   90.00
_cell.angle_gamma   90.00
#
_symmetry.space_group_name_H-M   'P 1'
#
loop_
_entity.id
_entity.type
_entity.pdbx_description
1 polymer ?
#
loop_
_entity_poly.entity_id
_entity_poly.type
_entity_poly.pdbx_seq_one_letter_code
_entity_poly.pdbx_strand_id
1 'polypeptide(L)'
;MKKTLAFLLALVMVLGLCACGASNAPAATQAPAATEAPAAVETEAPAEPVAAVDTKILYEADDSMLNTYTVIAVNPEAPFTDADGNAVADVAVNTAGADALIHWLLSQTALDMAADFGMEDYGEHLFYVKDDAPVYDGEIAAATEETKTIRLSTTTSVKDSGLLDYLLPVFQSEYGYEVEVQSAGTGKAIAAAKYGNADLILVHSKSQETSFVEEGFARVVDGFEAERVSFIYNYFVLCGPSADPAGAAACATVKDAFAAIAEGKYTFISRGDGSGTHTKELSLCPEDLGITAEAESFADYTDWYVSANAGMGACLVMAEQMGGYILTDKATFLTFVANNGQIA
;
A
#
# COMPACT_ATOMS: atom_id res chain seq x y z
N MET A 1 21.09 34.86 -37.30
CA MET A 1 21.86 35.82 -36.47
C MET A 1 21.79 35.30 -35.04
N LYS A 2 22.80 34.56 -34.65
CA LYS A 2 23.78 34.81 -33.55
C LYS A 2 23.12 35.21 -32.23
N LYS A 3 23.23 34.44 -31.11
CA LYS A 3 24.47 34.11 -30.37
C LYS A 3 24.23 32.95 -29.39
N THR A 4 25.17 32.03 -29.40
CA THR A 4 25.55 31.05 -28.37
C THR A 4 26.05 31.72 -27.10
N LEU A 5 25.78 31.13 -25.94
CA LEU A 5 26.64 31.29 -24.77
C LEU A 5 26.71 29.96 -23.99
N ALA A 6 27.91 29.36 -24.04
CA ALA A 6 28.33 28.21 -23.27
C ALA A 6 28.85 28.68 -21.91
N PHE A 7 28.55 27.94 -20.83
CA PHE A 7 29.26 28.05 -19.55
C PHE A 7 29.99 26.75 -19.25
N LEU A 8 31.32 26.87 -19.27
CA LEU A 8 32.30 25.88 -18.85
C LEU A 8 32.37 25.90 -17.29
N LEU A 9 32.29 24.76 -16.64
CA LEU A 9 32.70 24.65 -15.25
C LEU A 9 33.90 23.71 -15.15
N ALA A 10 35.01 24.28 -14.67
CA ALA A 10 36.31 23.63 -14.55
C ALA A 10 36.37 22.71 -13.32
N LEU A 11 36.84 21.48 -13.54
CA LEU A 11 37.15 20.47 -12.52
C LEU A 11 38.61 20.65 -12.11
N VAL A 12 38.87 20.93 -10.83
CA VAL A 12 40.26 20.98 -10.27
C VAL A 12 40.53 19.67 -9.57
N MET A 13 41.40 18.83 -10.17
CA MET A 13 42.05 17.71 -9.52
C MET A 13 43.36 18.22 -8.86
N VAL A 14 43.51 17.90 -7.58
CA VAL A 14 44.82 18.04 -6.89
C VAL A 14 45.37 16.61 -6.67
N LEU A 15 46.42 16.29 -7.42
CA LEU A 15 47.29 15.13 -7.24
C LEU A 15 48.47 15.57 -6.37
N GLY A 16 48.61 14.93 -5.20
CA GLY A 16 49.79 15.02 -4.36
C GLY A 16 50.63 13.74 -4.46
N LEU A 17 51.72 13.81 -5.17
CA LEU A 17 52.79 12.82 -5.14
C LEU A 17 53.74 13.13 -3.97
N CYS A 18 54.06 12.10 -3.17
CA CYS A 18 55.26 12.11 -2.31
C CYS A 18 56.19 10.96 -2.66
N ALA A 19 57.40 11.33 -3.00
CA ALA A 19 58.51 10.43 -3.38
C ALA A 19 59.29 9.91 -2.17
N CYS A 20 59.89 8.76 -2.36
CA CYS A 20 60.79 8.04 -1.47
C CYS A 20 62.06 8.78 -1.09
N GLY A 21 62.52 8.54 0.14
CA GLY A 21 63.90 8.78 0.55
C GLY A 21 64.31 7.85 1.68
N ALA A 22 65.19 6.91 1.40
CA ALA A 22 65.76 5.97 2.36
C ALA A 22 66.99 6.54 3.05
N SER A 23 67.16 6.33 4.36
CA SER A 23 68.49 6.29 5.01
C SER A 23 68.46 5.49 6.27
N ASN A 24 69.57 4.73 6.49
CA ASN A 24 69.82 3.69 7.45
C ASN A 24 70.22 4.16 8.86
N ALA A 25 69.76 3.37 9.88
CA ALA A 25 70.43 2.90 11.11
C ALA A 25 70.63 3.88 12.31
N PRO A 26 70.84 3.42 13.55
CA PRO A 26 70.86 2.07 14.09
C PRO A 26 69.93 1.82 15.31
N ALA A 27 69.86 0.54 15.75
CA ALA A 27 69.09 0.01 16.83
C ALA A 27 69.30 0.63 18.21
N ALA A 28 68.21 0.85 18.94
CA ALA A 28 68.23 1.08 20.39
C ALA A 28 67.11 0.21 21.06
N THR A 29 67.51 -0.43 22.06
CA THR A 29 66.99 -1.30 23.09
C THR A 29 65.49 -1.13 23.40
N GLN A 30 64.78 -2.29 23.41
CA GLN A 30 63.39 -2.45 23.85
C GLN A 30 63.24 -2.13 25.34
N ALA A 31 62.30 -1.27 25.66
CA ALA A 31 61.67 -1.15 26.98
C ALA A 31 60.38 -2.00 27.02
N PRO A 32 59.97 -2.52 28.19
CA PRO A 32 58.85 -3.46 28.27
C PRO A 32 57.50 -2.80 27.96
N ALA A 33 56.67 -3.56 27.25
CA ALA A 33 55.32 -3.19 26.86
C ALA A 33 54.43 -2.79 28.05
N ALA A 34 53.85 -1.61 27.99
CA ALA A 34 52.76 -1.20 28.86
C ALA A 34 51.52 -1.98 28.47
N THR A 35 50.89 -2.64 29.42
CA THR A 35 49.60 -3.34 29.30
C THR A 35 48.54 -2.32 28.95
N GLU A 36 47.92 -2.42 27.76
CA GLU A 36 46.74 -1.64 27.39
C GLU A 36 45.61 -1.97 28.37
N ALA A 37 45.05 -0.94 28.95
CA ALA A 37 43.78 -1.03 29.71
C ALA A 37 42.66 -1.41 28.74
N PRO A 38 41.67 -2.23 29.14
CA PRO A 38 40.56 -2.56 28.30
C PRO A 38 39.78 -1.29 27.94
N ALA A 39 39.50 -1.09 26.65
CA ALA A 39 38.65 -0.03 26.15
C ALA A 39 37.30 -0.03 26.90
N ALA A 40 36.89 1.11 27.40
CA ALA A 40 35.59 1.29 28.01
C ALA A 40 34.54 0.93 26.94
N VAL A 41 33.67 -0.03 27.25
CA VAL A 41 32.47 -0.31 26.50
C VAL A 41 31.60 0.95 26.64
N GLU A 42 31.45 1.71 25.57
CA GLU A 42 30.42 2.74 25.51
C GLU A 42 29.08 2.04 25.72
N THR A 43 28.49 2.24 26.88
CA THR A 43 27.14 1.84 27.14
C THR A 43 26.27 2.78 26.30
N GLU A 44 25.67 2.26 25.22
CA GLU A 44 24.61 2.98 24.50
C GLU A 44 23.61 3.53 25.54
N ALA A 45 23.35 4.82 25.46
CA ALA A 45 22.31 5.44 26.27
C ALA A 45 21.00 4.68 26.00
N PRO A 46 20.15 4.44 27.01
CA PRO A 46 18.85 3.84 26.77
C PRO A 46 18.14 4.65 25.69
N ALA A 47 17.67 3.98 24.62
CA ALA A 47 16.82 4.62 23.62
C ALA A 47 15.69 5.34 24.34
N GLU A 48 15.45 6.60 24.01
CA GLU A 48 14.29 7.32 24.53
C GLU A 48 13.03 6.49 24.24
N PRO A 49 12.07 6.39 25.17
CA PRO A 49 10.86 5.65 24.94
C PRO A 49 10.19 6.24 23.69
N VAL A 50 9.99 5.41 22.67
CA VAL A 50 9.23 5.81 21.49
C VAL A 50 7.88 6.28 21.98
N ALA A 51 7.49 7.51 21.63
CA ALA A 51 6.20 8.05 22.02
C ALA A 51 5.11 7.12 21.50
N ALA A 52 4.18 6.74 22.39
CA ALA A 52 3.04 5.93 21.96
C ALA A 52 2.22 6.71 20.92
N VAL A 53 1.71 6.01 19.90
CA VAL A 53 0.85 6.61 18.88
C VAL A 53 -0.38 7.23 19.56
N ASP A 54 -0.63 8.51 19.30
CA ASP A 54 -1.81 9.23 19.86
C ASP A 54 -3.07 9.00 19.01
N THR A 55 -2.92 8.73 17.72
CA THR A 55 -4.03 8.43 16.82
C THR A 55 -4.72 7.13 17.26
N LYS A 56 -6.05 7.15 17.34
CA LYS A 56 -6.88 5.98 17.67
C LYS A 56 -8.08 5.86 16.74
N ILE A 57 -8.69 4.69 16.71
CA ILE A 57 -9.98 4.49 16.07
C ILE A 57 -11.06 5.24 16.87
N LEU A 58 -11.80 6.11 16.18
CA LEU A 58 -12.89 6.90 16.74
C LEU A 58 -14.25 6.37 16.28
N TYR A 59 -14.32 5.83 15.07
CA TYR A 59 -15.54 5.29 14.50
C TYR A 59 -15.25 4.02 13.70
N GLU A 60 -16.00 2.96 13.96
CA GLU A 60 -15.89 1.68 13.26
C GLU A 60 -17.24 0.97 13.18
N ALA A 61 -17.30 -0.13 12.41
CA ALA A 61 -18.47 -1.03 12.32
C ALA A 61 -19.74 -0.37 11.77
N ASP A 62 -19.59 0.58 10.83
CA ASP A 62 -20.69 1.16 10.07
C ASP A 62 -20.78 0.46 8.70
N ASP A 63 -21.98 0.05 8.28
CA ASP A 63 -22.21 -0.63 7.00
C ASP A 63 -21.76 0.22 5.80
N SER A 64 -21.83 1.56 5.92
CA SER A 64 -21.33 2.47 4.89
C SER A 64 -19.80 2.45 4.74
N MET A 65 -19.10 1.90 5.73
CA MET A 65 -17.64 1.74 5.72
C MET A 65 -17.18 0.34 5.29
N LEU A 66 -18.08 -0.52 4.82
CA LEU A 66 -17.70 -1.82 4.26
C LEU A 66 -16.74 -1.65 3.08
N ASN A 67 -15.68 -2.43 3.09
CA ASN A 67 -14.60 -2.43 2.11
C ASN A 67 -14.42 -3.84 1.54
N THR A 68 -14.91 -4.06 0.33
CA THR A 68 -14.92 -5.38 -0.32
C THR A 68 -13.77 -5.52 -1.30
N TYR A 69 -13.03 -6.58 -1.20
CA TYR A 69 -11.89 -6.89 -2.07
C TYR A 69 -12.31 -7.85 -3.18
N THR A 70 -11.79 -7.57 -4.36
CA THR A 70 -12.15 -8.25 -5.59
C THR A 70 -10.89 -8.64 -6.35
N VAL A 71 -10.85 -9.88 -6.83
CA VAL A 71 -9.81 -10.34 -7.75
C VAL A 71 -10.39 -10.40 -9.17
N ILE A 72 -9.59 -9.97 -10.16
CA ILE A 72 -9.96 -9.90 -11.58
C ILE A 72 -8.78 -10.36 -12.43
N ALA A 73 -8.98 -11.36 -13.28
CA ALA A 73 -7.98 -11.79 -14.25
C ALA A 73 -7.93 -10.85 -15.46
N VAL A 74 -6.74 -10.50 -15.91
CA VAL A 74 -6.56 -9.66 -17.10
C VAL A 74 -6.86 -10.48 -18.35
N ASN A 75 -7.60 -9.90 -19.29
CA ASN A 75 -7.91 -10.48 -20.60
C ASN A 75 -6.68 -10.31 -21.53
N PRO A 76 -6.09 -11.40 -22.07
CA PRO A 76 -4.95 -11.28 -22.99
C PRO A 76 -5.29 -10.59 -24.31
N GLU A 77 -6.58 -10.54 -24.68
CA GLU A 77 -7.08 -9.88 -25.90
C GLU A 77 -7.57 -8.43 -25.61
N ALA A 78 -7.26 -7.89 -24.43
CA ALA A 78 -7.72 -6.56 -24.04
C ALA A 78 -7.11 -5.46 -24.95
N PRO A 79 -7.77 -4.29 -25.05
CA PRO A 79 -7.27 -3.17 -25.83
C PRO A 79 -6.18 -2.40 -25.06
N PHE A 80 -5.02 -3.05 -24.87
CA PHE A 80 -3.90 -2.46 -24.15
C PHE A 80 -3.39 -1.17 -24.79
N THR A 81 -2.98 -0.23 -23.93
CA THR A 81 -2.40 1.04 -24.35
C THR A 81 -1.10 1.32 -23.59
N ASP A 82 -0.29 2.24 -24.10
CA ASP A 82 0.78 2.87 -23.32
C ASP A 82 0.22 4.06 -22.48
N ALA A 83 1.11 4.71 -21.75
CA ALA A 83 0.75 5.85 -20.91
C ALA A 83 0.26 7.08 -21.70
N ASP A 84 0.56 7.14 -22.99
CA ASP A 84 0.13 8.20 -23.91
C ASP A 84 -1.19 7.84 -24.62
N GLY A 85 -1.75 6.64 -24.34
CA GLY A 85 -3.00 6.14 -24.93
C GLY A 85 -2.85 5.50 -26.29
N ASN A 86 -1.62 5.21 -26.76
CA ASN A 86 -1.42 4.50 -28.01
C ASN A 86 -1.61 3.00 -27.79
N ALA A 87 -2.23 2.32 -28.77
CA ALA A 87 -2.45 0.88 -28.72
C ALA A 87 -1.11 0.12 -28.67
N VAL A 88 -1.03 -0.84 -27.76
CA VAL A 88 0.12 -1.77 -27.62
C VAL A 88 -0.32 -3.16 -28.06
N ALA A 89 0.41 -3.71 -29.01
CA ALA A 89 0.19 -5.07 -29.50
C ALA A 89 1.08 -6.09 -28.76
N ASP A 90 0.68 -7.35 -28.84
CA ASP A 90 1.47 -8.51 -28.37
C ASP A 90 1.84 -8.43 -26.87
N VAL A 91 0.93 -7.92 -26.03
CA VAL A 91 1.10 -7.94 -24.58
C VAL A 91 1.03 -9.37 -24.06
N ALA A 92 2.10 -9.83 -23.43
CA ALA A 92 2.10 -11.14 -22.79
C ALA A 92 1.39 -11.09 -21.43
N VAL A 93 0.29 -11.83 -21.30
CA VAL A 93 -0.43 -12.06 -20.03
C VAL A 93 -0.25 -13.51 -19.61
N ASN A 94 0.25 -13.76 -18.42
CA ASN A 94 0.36 -15.10 -17.86
C ASN A 94 -1.00 -15.57 -17.35
N THR A 95 -1.87 -16.01 -18.27
CA THR A 95 -3.23 -16.44 -17.95
C THR A 95 -3.25 -17.66 -17.04
N ALA A 96 -2.37 -18.64 -17.27
CA ALA A 96 -2.30 -19.86 -16.48
C ALA A 96 -1.86 -19.58 -15.04
N GLY A 97 -0.86 -18.71 -14.84
CA GLY A 97 -0.43 -18.29 -13.50
C GLY A 97 -1.51 -17.47 -12.77
N ALA A 98 -2.18 -16.55 -13.49
CA ALA A 98 -3.28 -15.76 -12.94
C ALA A 98 -4.44 -16.67 -12.47
N ASP A 99 -4.82 -17.67 -13.29
CA ASP A 99 -5.87 -18.62 -12.93
C ASP A 99 -5.49 -19.44 -11.71
N ALA A 100 -4.26 -19.96 -11.65
CA ALA A 100 -3.77 -20.72 -10.51
C ALA A 100 -3.82 -19.88 -9.21
N LEU A 101 -3.40 -18.61 -9.24
CA LEU A 101 -3.45 -17.75 -8.05
C LEU A 101 -4.89 -17.42 -7.67
N ILE A 102 -5.80 -17.15 -8.62
CA ILE A 102 -7.22 -16.89 -8.35
C ILE A 102 -7.89 -18.14 -7.78
N HIS A 103 -7.66 -19.30 -8.35
CA HIS A 103 -8.16 -20.58 -7.84
C HIS A 103 -7.70 -20.81 -6.40
N TRP A 104 -6.41 -20.53 -6.11
CA TRP A 104 -5.89 -20.70 -4.77
C TRP A 104 -6.47 -19.68 -3.78
N LEU A 105 -6.55 -18.42 -4.13
CA LEU A 105 -7.15 -17.36 -3.27
C LEU A 105 -8.61 -17.68 -2.93
N LEU A 106 -9.30 -18.39 -3.80
CA LEU A 106 -10.69 -18.83 -3.61
C LEU A 106 -10.81 -20.28 -3.15
N SER A 107 -9.71 -20.96 -2.84
CA SER A 107 -9.74 -22.26 -2.16
C SER A 107 -10.16 -22.10 -0.72
N GLN A 108 -10.74 -23.17 -0.14
CA GLN A 108 -11.12 -23.15 1.29
C GLN A 108 -9.91 -22.83 2.19
N THR A 109 -8.73 -23.36 1.85
CA THR A 109 -7.50 -23.10 2.61
C THR A 109 -7.15 -21.61 2.66
N ALA A 110 -7.13 -20.91 1.52
CA ALA A 110 -6.79 -19.50 1.49
C ALA A 110 -7.88 -18.61 2.12
N LEU A 111 -9.15 -18.98 1.97
CA LEU A 111 -10.27 -18.28 2.60
C LEU A 111 -10.21 -18.41 4.13
N ASP A 112 -9.94 -19.61 4.65
CA ASP A 112 -9.77 -19.84 6.10
C ASP A 112 -8.56 -19.05 6.63
N MET A 113 -7.43 -19.05 5.92
CA MET A 113 -6.27 -18.26 6.27
C MET A 113 -6.58 -16.76 6.29
N ALA A 114 -7.29 -16.24 5.28
CA ALA A 114 -7.68 -14.84 5.24
C ALA A 114 -8.62 -14.47 6.39
N ALA A 115 -9.54 -15.37 6.76
CA ALA A 115 -10.45 -15.16 7.90
C ALA A 115 -9.70 -15.17 9.25
N ASP A 116 -8.67 -16.00 9.39
CA ASP A 116 -7.88 -16.09 10.63
C ASP A 116 -6.81 -15.00 10.75
N PHE A 117 -6.57 -14.25 9.67
CA PHE A 117 -5.56 -13.20 9.66
C PHE A 117 -5.85 -12.13 10.72
N GLY A 118 -4.85 -11.84 11.55
CA GLY A 118 -4.91 -10.88 12.64
C GLY A 118 -5.18 -11.49 14.01
N MET A 119 -5.70 -12.72 14.08
CA MET A 119 -6.03 -13.35 15.37
C MET A 119 -4.80 -13.59 16.26
N GLU A 120 -3.67 -13.97 15.67
CA GLU A 120 -2.43 -14.20 16.42
C GLU A 120 -1.83 -12.88 16.94
N ASP A 121 -1.76 -11.85 16.08
CA ASP A 121 -1.06 -10.60 16.38
C ASP A 121 -1.93 -9.59 17.14
N TYR A 122 -3.23 -9.54 16.86
CA TYR A 122 -4.15 -8.50 17.37
C TYR A 122 -5.30 -9.07 18.22
N GLY A 123 -5.51 -10.39 18.21
CA GLY A 123 -6.61 -11.04 18.93
C GLY A 123 -8.00 -10.80 18.28
N GLU A 124 -8.02 -10.34 17.03
CA GLU A 124 -9.24 -10.10 16.25
C GLU A 124 -9.03 -10.40 14.76
N HIS A 125 -10.12 -10.73 14.06
CA HIS A 125 -10.09 -10.93 12.61
C HIS A 125 -9.99 -9.60 11.90
N LEU A 126 -9.02 -9.46 10.99
CA LEU A 126 -8.80 -8.24 10.20
C LEU A 126 -9.50 -8.30 8.84
N PHE A 127 -9.84 -9.51 8.37
CA PHE A 127 -10.61 -9.72 7.17
C PHE A 127 -11.69 -10.77 7.44
N TYR A 128 -12.74 -10.73 6.64
CA TYR A 128 -13.89 -11.63 6.72
C TYR A 128 -14.16 -12.20 5.34
N VAL A 129 -14.51 -13.46 5.24
CA VAL A 129 -14.97 -14.08 3.99
C VAL A 129 -16.41 -13.66 3.75
N LYS A 130 -16.75 -13.29 2.51
CA LYS A 130 -18.14 -12.97 2.13
C LYS A 130 -18.99 -14.24 2.16
N ASP A 131 -20.23 -14.10 2.58
CA ASP A 131 -21.18 -15.22 2.61
C ASP A 131 -21.44 -15.84 1.23
N ASP A 132 -21.32 -15.04 0.17
CA ASP A 132 -21.50 -15.42 -1.24
C ASP A 132 -20.18 -15.57 -2.00
N ALA A 133 -19.05 -15.64 -1.29
CA ALA A 133 -17.75 -15.89 -1.95
C ALA A 133 -17.77 -17.28 -2.61
N PRO A 134 -17.43 -17.38 -3.89
CA PRO A 134 -17.31 -18.70 -4.51
C PRO A 134 -16.10 -19.43 -3.93
N VAL A 135 -16.25 -20.73 -3.71
CA VAL A 135 -15.17 -21.61 -3.27
C VAL A 135 -14.72 -22.47 -4.44
N TYR A 136 -13.43 -22.44 -4.75
CA TYR A 136 -12.84 -23.31 -5.77
C TYR A 136 -12.35 -24.61 -5.12
N ASP A 137 -12.88 -25.75 -5.60
CA ASP A 137 -12.55 -27.10 -5.13
C ASP A 137 -11.86 -27.96 -6.21
N GLY A 138 -11.52 -27.34 -7.36
CA GLY A 138 -10.83 -28.02 -8.45
C GLY A 138 -9.33 -28.18 -8.22
N GLU A 139 -8.65 -28.79 -9.19
CA GLU A 139 -7.20 -28.94 -9.21
C GLU A 139 -6.53 -27.61 -9.56
N ILE A 140 -5.54 -27.19 -8.78
CA ILE A 140 -4.74 -26.00 -9.03
C ILE A 140 -3.45 -26.43 -9.73
N ALA A 141 -3.19 -25.88 -10.91
CA ALA A 141 -2.01 -26.22 -11.70
C ALA A 141 -0.74 -25.71 -11.02
N ALA A 142 0.30 -26.55 -10.96
CA ALA A 142 1.63 -26.11 -10.54
C ALA A 142 2.32 -25.29 -11.64
N ALA A 143 3.30 -24.46 -11.23
CA ALA A 143 4.08 -23.63 -12.13
C ALA A 143 4.91 -24.47 -13.12
N THR A 144 5.05 -23.97 -14.34
CA THR A 144 6.05 -24.38 -15.32
C THR A 144 7.07 -23.27 -15.49
N GLU A 145 8.17 -23.52 -16.22
CA GLU A 145 9.15 -22.46 -16.48
C GLU A 145 8.56 -21.26 -17.23
N GLU A 146 7.52 -21.47 -18.06
CA GLU A 146 6.85 -20.42 -18.84
C GLU A 146 5.80 -19.67 -18.02
N THR A 147 5.24 -20.28 -16.97
CA THR A 147 4.13 -19.72 -16.19
C THR A 147 4.54 -19.29 -14.79
N LYS A 148 5.80 -19.48 -14.42
CA LYS A 148 6.32 -19.34 -13.04
C LYS A 148 6.08 -17.96 -12.43
N THR A 149 6.29 -16.89 -13.18
CA THR A 149 6.18 -15.52 -12.67
C THR A 149 4.78 -14.97 -12.91
N ILE A 150 4.13 -14.53 -11.85
CA ILE A 150 2.79 -13.92 -11.87
C ILE A 150 2.92 -12.45 -11.45
N ARG A 151 2.41 -11.52 -12.27
CA ARG A 151 2.39 -10.09 -11.97
C ARG A 151 1.04 -9.71 -11.36
N LEU A 152 1.03 -9.49 -10.05
CA LEU A 152 -0.15 -9.05 -9.31
C LEU A 152 -0.10 -7.52 -9.11
N SER A 153 -1.06 -6.79 -9.67
CA SER A 153 -1.24 -5.38 -9.36
C SER A 153 -2.33 -5.20 -8.30
N THR A 154 -2.00 -4.48 -7.23
CA THR A 154 -2.88 -4.31 -6.07
C THR A 154 -2.81 -2.91 -5.48
N THR A 155 -3.53 -2.69 -4.37
CA THR A 155 -3.55 -1.41 -3.68
C THR A 155 -2.52 -1.35 -2.54
N THR A 156 -2.09 -0.13 -2.19
CA THR A 156 -1.20 0.07 -1.04
C THR A 156 -1.83 -0.44 0.25
N SER A 157 -3.14 -0.26 0.46
CA SER A 157 -3.83 -0.77 1.65
C SER A 157 -3.83 -2.31 1.74
N VAL A 158 -3.96 -3.02 0.61
CA VAL A 158 -3.82 -4.49 0.59
C VAL A 158 -2.39 -4.91 0.95
N LYS A 159 -1.38 -4.22 0.40
CA LYS A 159 0.03 -4.51 0.69
C LYS A 159 0.37 -4.16 2.15
N ASP A 160 0.00 -2.96 2.59
CA ASP A 160 0.35 -2.43 3.91
C ASP A 160 -0.40 -3.13 5.05
N SER A 161 -1.51 -3.83 4.78
CA SER A 161 -2.20 -4.67 5.77
C SER A 161 -1.40 -5.92 6.17
N GLY A 162 -0.43 -6.34 5.36
CA GLY A 162 0.32 -7.58 5.56
C GLY A 162 -0.38 -8.85 5.07
N LEU A 163 -1.63 -8.77 4.60
CA LEU A 163 -2.40 -9.95 4.16
C LEU A 163 -1.68 -10.75 3.08
N LEU A 164 -1.12 -10.08 2.06
CA LEU A 164 -0.41 -10.77 0.98
C LEU A 164 0.89 -11.42 1.46
N ASP A 165 1.60 -10.79 2.39
CA ASP A 165 2.82 -11.35 2.97
C ASP A 165 2.52 -12.59 3.85
N TYR A 166 1.30 -12.71 4.34
CA TYR A 166 0.80 -13.88 5.07
C TYR A 166 0.33 -15.00 4.11
N LEU A 167 -0.40 -14.67 3.05
CA LEU A 167 -1.02 -15.64 2.15
C LEU A 167 -0.04 -16.19 1.10
N LEU A 168 0.68 -15.31 0.38
CA LEU A 168 1.44 -15.70 -0.81
C LEU A 168 2.57 -16.71 -0.56
N PRO A 169 3.30 -16.70 0.57
CA PRO A 169 4.33 -17.71 0.81
C PRO A 169 3.83 -19.14 0.78
N VAL A 170 2.59 -19.39 1.21
CA VAL A 170 1.96 -20.73 1.17
C VAL A 170 1.70 -21.14 -0.27
N PHE A 171 1.05 -20.29 -1.07
CA PHE A 171 0.83 -20.52 -2.50
C PHE A 171 2.13 -20.77 -3.26
N GLN A 172 3.11 -19.90 -3.08
CA GLN A 172 4.40 -19.99 -3.74
C GLN A 172 5.15 -21.29 -3.41
N SER A 173 5.12 -21.69 -2.13
CA SER A 173 5.75 -22.93 -1.68
C SER A 173 5.06 -24.19 -2.19
N GLU A 174 3.72 -24.17 -2.29
CA GLU A 174 2.93 -25.34 -2.65
C GLU A 174 2.90 -25.58 -4.16
N TYR A 175 2.79 -24.51 -4.96
CA TYR A 175 2.60 -24.59 -6.40
C TYR A 175 3.81 -24.16 -7.24
N GLY A 176 4.87 -23.64 -6.61
CA GLY A 176 6.13 -23.30 -7.26
C GLY A 176 6.11 -21.99 -8.06
N TYR A 177 5.10 -21.13 -7.87
CA TYR A 177 5.04 -19.82 -8.50
C TYR A 177 5.89 -18.78 -7.77
N GLU A 178 6.21 -17.69 -8.47
CA GLU A 178 6.80 -16.45 -7.95
C GLU A 178 5.83 -15.31 -8.23
N VAL A 179 5.29 -14.66 -7.19
CA VAL A 179 4.32 -13.57 -7.36
C VAL A 179 5.01 -12.22 -7.17
N GLU A 180 5.08 -11.46 -8.26
CA GLU A 180 5.57 -10.08 -8.26
C GLU A 180 4.42 -9.14 -7.91
N VAL A 181 4.42 -8.60 -6.69
CA VAL A 181 3.38 -7.71 -6.20
C VAL A 181 3.76 -6.25 -6.48
N GLN A 182 2.96 -5.56 -7.28
CA GLN A 182 3.05 -4.13 -7.52
C GLN A 182 1.88 -3.44 -6.81
N SER A 183 2.16 -2.53 -5.88
CA SER A 183 1.15 -1.81 -5.14
C SER A 183 1.13 -0.32 -5.45
N ALA A 184 -0.08 0.23 -5.62
CA ALA A 184 -0.32 1.66 -5.84
C ALA A 184 -1.74 2.02 -5.39
N GLY A 185 -2.18 3.28 -5.51
CA GLY A 185 -3.60 3.61 -5.40
C GLY A 185 -4.42 2.89 -6.48
N THR A 186 -5.69 2.55 -6.21
CA THR A 186 -6.54 1.70 -7.09
C THR A 186 -6.50 2.13 -8.56
N GLY A 187 -6.62 3.43 -8.85
CA GLY A 187 -6.57 3.93 -10.23
C GLY A 187 -5.26 3.62 -10.93
N LYS A 188 -4.12 3.75 -10.23
CA LYS A 188 -2.79 3.41 -10.77
C LYS A 188 -2.59 1.90 -10.91
N ALA A 189 -3.11 1.11 -9.96
CA ALA A 189 -3.07 -0.36 -10.04
C ALA A 189 -3.86 -0.88 -11.25
N ILE A 190 -5.05 -0.34 -11.48
CA ILE A 190 -5.86 -0.65 -12.67
C ILE A 190 -5.19 -0.15 -13.96
N ALA A 191 -4.60 1.05 -13.96
CA ALA A 191 -3.87 1.56 -15.11
C ALA A 191 -2.67 0.67 -15.47
N ALA A 192 -1.93 0.15 -14.49
CA ALA A 192 -0.85 -0.79 -14.72
C ALA A 192 -1.33 -2.04 -15.49
N ALA A 193 -2.50 -2.59 -15.11
CA ALA A 193 -3.11 -3.70 -15.83
C ALA A 193 -3.54 -3.31 -17.26
N LYS A 194 -4.11 -2.12 -17.45
CA LYS A 194 -4.47 -1.60 -18.79
C LYS A 194 -3.26 -1.37 -19.70
N TYR A 195 -2.08 -1.15 -19.11
CA TYR A 195 -0.80 -1.04 -19.81
C TYR A 195 -0.13 -2.41 -20.07
N GLY A 196 -0.78 -3.52 -19.70
CA GLY A 196 -0.22 -4.86 -19.86
C GLY A 196 0.86 -5.23 -18.84
N ASN A 197 0.97 -4.52 -17.74
CA ASN A 197 1.98 -4.74 -16.70
C ASN A 197 1.48 -5.65 -15.54
N ALA A 198 0.31 -6.26 -15.67
CA ALA A 198 -0.23 -7.20 -14.69
C ALA A 198 -0.93 -8.37 -15.38
N ASP A 199 -0.99 -9.52 -14.70
CA ASP A 199 -1.71 -10.72 -15.14
C ASP A 199 -3.07 -10.83 -14.43
N LEU A 200 -3.16 -10.24 -13.23
CA LEU A 200 -4.40 -10.07 -12.46
C LEU A 200 -4.31 -8.83 -11.58
N ILE A 201 -5.47 -8.36 -11.12
CA ILE A 201 -5.58 -7.29 -10.12
C ILE A 201 -6.32 -7.77 -8.88
N LEU A 202 -5.94 -7.25 -7.70
CA LEU A 202 -6.64 -7.41 -6.43
C LEU A 202 -6.89 -6.02 -5.84
N VAL A 203 -8.12 -5.55 -5.93
CA VAL A 203 -8.49 -4.16 -5.62
C VAL A 203 -9.81 -4.09 -4.86
N HIS A 204 -10.23 -2.90 -4.43
CA HIS A 204 -11.40 -2.70 -3.60
C HIS A 204 -12.18 -1.40 -3.93
N SER A 205 -12.36 -1.11 -5.22
CA SER A 205 -13.19 0.02 -5.69
C SER A 205 -14.16 -0.44 -6.77
N LYS A 206 -15.40 -0.77 -6.34
CA LYS A 206 -16.43 -1.35 -7.21
C LYS A 206 -16.64 -0.56 -8.52
N SER A 207 -16.66 0.78 -8.46
CA SER A 207 -16.87 1.59 -9.66
C SER A 207 -15.74 1.45 -10.67
N GLN A 208 -14.48 1.51 -10.19
CA GLN A 208 -13.30 1.38 -11.05
C GLN A 208 -13.14 -0.06 -11.58
N GLU A 209 -13.48 -1.08 -10.77
CA GLU A 209 -13.52 -2.48 -11.18
C GLU A 209 -14.57 -2.73 -12.27
N THR A 210 -15.75 -2.14 -12.11
CA THR A 210 -16.84 -2.23 -13.12
C THR A 210 -16.40 -1.61 -14.44
N SER A 211 -15.77 -0.42 -14.41
CA SER A 211 -15.24 0.20 -15.63
C SER A 211 -14.16 -0.66 -16.30
N PHE A 212 -13.28 -1.29 -15.53
CA PHE A 212 -12.25 -2.20 -16.05
C PHE A 212 -12.87 -3.40 -16.81
N VAL A 213 -13.94 -3.97 -16.26
CA VAL A 213 -14.69 -5.05 -16.92
C VAL A 213 -15.41 -4.54 -18.17
N GLU A 214 -16.15 -3.43 -18.08
CA GLU A 214 -16.92 -2.85 -19.21
C GLU A 214 -16.03 -2.43 -20.38
N GLU A 215 -14.79 -2.03 -20.12
CA GLU A 215 -13.80 -1.68 -21.11
C GLU A 215 -13.11 -2.90 -21.76
N GLY A 216 -13.45 -4.14 -21.35
CA GLY A 216 -12.96 -5.39 -21.94
C GLY A 216 -11.60 -5.85 -21.43
N PHE A 217 -11.09 -5.31 -20.33
CA PHE A 217 -9.81 -5.70 -19.75
C PHE A 217 -9.87 -6.94 -18.85
N ALA A 218 -11.07 -7.38 -18.47
CA ALA A 218 -11.28 -8.53 -17.63
C ALA A 218 -11.65 -9.76 -18.45
N ARG A 219 -11.44 -10.95 -17.87
CA ARG A 219 -11.96 -12.22 -18.38
C ARG A 219 -12.51 -13.08 -17.26
N VAL A 220 -13.40 -13.98 -17.61
CA VAL A 220 -13.85 -15.04 -16.72
C VAL A 220 -12.73 -16.07 -16.56
N VAL A 221 -12.48 -16.51 -15.33
CA VAL A 221 -11.60 -17.63 -15.00
C VAL A 221 -12.42 -18.91 -14.95
N ASP A 222 -11.89 -20.01 -15.41
CA ASP A 222 -12.58 -21.30 -15.40
C ASP A 222 -13.01 -21.67 -13.97
N GLY A 223 -14.23 -22.19 -13.82
CA GLY A 223 -14.84 -22.48 -12.54
C GLY A 223 -15.65 -21.31 -11.92
N PHE A 224 -15.63 -20.12 -12.51
CA PHE A 224 -16.43 -18.98 -12.05
C PHE A 224 -17.36 -18.46 -13.15
N GLU A 225 -18.40 -17.70 -12.76
CA GLU A 225 -19.41 -17.17 -13.70
C GLU A 225 -19.18 -15.69 -14.05
N ALA A 226 -18.32 -14.98 -13.32
CA ALA A 226 -18.10 -13.55 -13.49
C ALA A 226 -16.60 -13.23 -13.58
N GLU A 227 -16.30 -12.16 -14.32
CA GLU A 227 -14.94 -11.62 -14.42
C GLU A 227 -14.46 -11.00 -13.11
N ARG A 228 -15.41 -10.47 -12.33
CA ARG A 228 -15.18 -9.74 -11.10
C ARG A 228 -15.58 -10.61 -9.91
N VAL A 229 -14.60 -11.20 -9.21
CA VAL A 229 -14.84 -12.12 -8.10
C VAL A 229 -14.50 -11.45 -6.77
N SER A 230 -15.53 -11.01 -6.04
CA SER A 230 -15.40 -10.46 -4.69
C SER A 230 -15.48 -11.57 -3.67
N PHE A 231 -14.49 -11.67 -2.74
CA PHE A 231 -14.37 -12.84 -1.89
C PHE A 231 -14.15 -12.55 -0.41
N ILE A 232 -13.45 -11.47 -0.07
CA ILE A 232 -13.23 -11.02 1.31
C ILE A 232 -13.61 -9.56 1.47
N TYR A 233 -13.80 -9.15 2.71
CA TYR A 233 -14.05 -7.75 3.07
C TYR A 233 -13.40 -7.42 4.41
N ASN A 234 -13.20 -6.13 4.65
CA ASN A 234 -12.96 -5.55 5.96
C ASN A 234 -13.77 -4.26 6.11
N TYR A 235 -13.48 -3.48 7.12
CA TYR A 235 -14.10 -2.18 7.32
C TYR A 235 -13.06 -1.07 7.25
N PHE A 236 -13.46 0.04 6.65
CA PHE A 236 -12.80 1.30 6.93
C PHE A 236 -13.07 1.72 8.36
N VAL A 237 -12.15 2.48 8.92
CA VAL A 237 -12.29 3.11 10.21
C VAL A 237 -11.94 4.59 10.09
N LEU A 238 -12.63 5.44 10.84
CA LEU A 238 -12.26 6.84 11.01
C LEU A 238 -11.35 6.93 12.23
N CYS A 239 -10.13 7.34 12.01
CA CYS A 239 -9.13 7.57 13.04
C CYS A 239 -8.89 9.06 13.27
N GLY A 240 -8.38 9.39 14.44
CA GLY A 240 -8.02 10.75 14.78
C GLY A 240 -7.31 10.85 16.13
N PRO A 241 -6.95 12.06 16.59
CA PRO A 241 -6.25 12.25 17.84
C PRO A 241 -7.08 11.74 19.02
N SER A 242 -6.43 11.22 20.06
CA SER A 242 -7.10 10.63 21.23
C SER A 242 -7.98 11.64 21.98
N ALA A 243 -7.69 12.93 21.85
CA ALA A 243 -8.48 14.03 22.42
C ALA A 243 -9.82 14.26 21.72
N ASP A 244 -9.97 13.79 20.48
CA ASP A 244 -11.16 13.89 19.64
C ASP A 244 -11.87 15.27 19.70
N PRO A 245 -11.21 16.36 19.30
CA PRO A 245 -11.77 17.70 19.43
C PRO A 245 -13.04 17.94 18.57
N ALA A 246 -13.26 17.15 17.52
CA ALA A 246 -14.49 17.20 16.72
C ALA A 246 -15.65 16.45 17.40
N GLY A 247 -15.39 15.59 18.38
CA GLY A 247 -16.40 14.71 18.98
C GLY A 247 -16.89 13.63 18.02
N ALA A 248 -16.06 13.22 17.07
CA ALA A 248 -16.38 12.25 16.02
C ALA A 248 -16.86 10.91 16.59
N ALA A 249 -16.24 10.43 17.67
CA ALA A 249 -16.61 9.17 18.34
C ALA A 249 -18.03 9.19 18.95
N ALA A 250 -18.62 10.37 19.18
CA ALA A 250 -19.95 10.51 19.76
C ALA A 250 -21.05 10.74 18.70
N CYS A 251 -20.70 10.83 17.42
CA CYS A 251 -21.65 11.03 16.34
C CYS A 251 -22.52 9.78 16.09
N ALA A 252 -23.74 10.00 15.61
CA ALA A 252 -24.68 8.90 15.34
C ALA A 252 -24.28 8.07 14.13
N THR A 253 -23.68 8.72 13.11
CA THR A 253 -23.19 8.07 11.89
C THR A 253 -21.78 8.56 11.55
N VAL A 254 -21.07 7.81 10.73
CA VAL A 254 -19.75 8.26 10.24
C VAL A 254 -19.87 9.52 9.38
N LYS A 255 -20.99 9.72 8.65
CA LYS A 255 -21.24 10.96 7.90
C LYS A 255 -21.38 12.16 8.81
N ASP A 256 -22.05 12.00 9.98
CA ASP A 256 -22.15 13.06 10.98
C ASP A 256 -20.75 13.39 11.57
N ALA A 257 -19.89 12.38 11.73
CA ALA A 257 -18.51 12.57 12.16
C ALA A 257 -17.70 13.38 11.12
N PHE A 258 -17.83 13.07 9.85
CA PHE A 258 -17.20 13.85 8.77
C PHE A 258 -17.74 15.29 8.74
N ALA A 259 -19.05 15.50 8.94
CA ALA A 259 -19.64 16.82 9.02
C ALA A 259 -19.09 17.61 10.21
N ALA A 260 -18.98 17.00 11.41
CA ALA A 260 -18.42 17.65 12.59
C ALA A 260 -16.95 18.05 12.41
N ILE A 261 -16.14 17.21 11.73
CA ILE A 261 -14.75 17.54 11.38
C ILE A 261 -14.71 18.76 10.46
N ALA A 262 -15.54 18.77 9.42
CA ALA A 262 -15.61 19.85 8.43
C ALA A 262 -16.11 21.16 9.03
N GLU A 263 -17.22 21.14 9.81
CA GLU A 263 -17.78 22.30 10.50
C GLU A 263 -16.78 22.94 11.48
N GLY A 264 -16.08 22.11 12.22
CA GLY A 264 -15.03 22.55 13.17
C GLY A 264 -13.71 22.89 12.50
N LYS A 265 -13.57 22.66 11.20
CA LYS A 265 -12.32 22.82 10.44
C LYS A 265 -11.13 22.12 11.09
N TYR A 266 -11.36 20.93 11.61
CA TYR A 266 -10.29 20.10 12.15
C TYR A 266 -9.52 19.45 11.00
N THR A 267 -8.21 19.36 11.13
CA THR A 267 -7.35 18.78 10.10
C THR A 267 -7.84 17.40 9.71
N PHE A 268 -8.13 17.21 8.44
CA PHE A 268 -8.45 15.91 7.82
C PHE A 268 -7.41 15.59 6.75
N ILE A 269 -6.78 14.43 6.86
CA ILE A 269 -5.78 13.95 5.89
C ILE A 269 -6.50 13.07 4.88
N SER A 270 -6.67 13.60 3.67
CA SER A 270 -7.20 12.87 2.53
C SER A 270 -6.08 12.14 1.79
N ARG A 271 -6.38 10.95 1.30
CA ARG A 271 -5.47 10.23 0.39
C ARG A 271 -5.13 11.04 -0.85
N GLY A 272 -6.11 11.67 -1.47
CA GLY A 272 -5.96 12.54 -2.64
C GLY A 272 -5.38 11.86 -3.89
N ASP A 273 -5.31 10.52 -3.94
CA ASP A 273 -4.56 9.74 -4.95
C ASP A 273 -5.42 8.88 -5.88
N GLY A 274 -6.76 9.05 -5.83
CA GLY A 274 -7.72 8.25 -6.61
C GLY A 274 -7.83 6.79 -6.15
N SER A 275 -7.35 6.46 -4.94
CA SER A 275 -7.48 5.12 -4.35
C SER A 275 -8.92 4.79 -3.96
N GLY A 276 -9.16 3.50 -3.62
CA GLY A 276 -10.45 3.06 -3.06
C GLY A 276 -10.79 3.80 -1.76
N THR A 277 -9.80 4.05 -0.90
CA THR A 277 -9.97 4.86 0.31
C THR A 277 -10.34 6.30 -0.04
N HIS A 278 -9.67 6.94 -1.01
CA HIS A 278 -10.02 8.28 -1.48
C HIS A 278 -11.47 8.33 -2.01
N THR A 279 -11.86 7.35 -2.82
CA THR A 279 -13.25 7.24 -3.30
C THR A 279 -14.24 7.10 -2.13
N LYS A 280 -13.91 6.32 -1.11
CA LYS A 280 -14.74 6.12 0.08
C LYS A 280 -14.85 7.40 0.90
N GLU A 281 -13.74 8.08 1.23
CA GLU A 281 -13.78 9.32 1.99
C GLU A 281 -14.62 10.40 1.30
N LEU A 282 -14.51 10.55 -0.03
CA LEU A 282 -15.33 11.48 -0.80
C LEU A 282 -16.84 11.14 -0.70
N SER A 283 -17.20 9.87 -0.62
CA SER A 283 -18.59 9.43 -0.44
C SER A 283 -19.16 9.69 0.96
N LEU A 284 -18.29 9.94 1.94
CA LEU A 284 -18.63 10.24 3.33
C LEU A 284 -18.57 11.74 3.63
N CYS A 285 -17.83 12.52 2.84
CA CYS A 285 -17.80 13.99 2.95
C CYS A 285 -19.19 14.59 2.78
N PRO A 286 -19.50 15.69 3.49
CA PRO A 286 -20.73 16.44 3.27
C PRO A 286 -20.88 16.90 1.81
N GLU A 287 -22.02 16.59 1.19
CA GLU A 287 -22.26 16.86 -0.23
C GLU A 287 -22.28 18.36 -0.56
N ASP A 288 -22.70 19.19 0.39
CA ASP A 288 -22.79 20.66 0.26
C ASP A 288 -21.40 21.34 0.17
N LEU A 289 -20.34 20.68 0.58
CA LEU A 289 -18.97 21.16 0.37
C LEU A 289 -18.51 21.02 -1.09
N GLY A 290 -19.11 20.12 -1.86
CA GLY A 290 -18.77 19.89 -3.26
C GLY A 290 -17.34 19.36 -3.47
N ILE A 291 -16.71 18.78 -2.44
CA ILE A 291 -15.36 18.20 -2.53
C ILE A 291 -15.40 16.96 -3.42
N THR A 292 -14.51 16.92 -4.41
CA THR A 292 -14.32 15.82 -5.36
C THR A 292 -12.84 15.48 -5.47
N ALA A 293 -12.48 14.58 -6.39
CA ALA A 293 -11.07 14.26 -6.68
C ALA A 293 -10.30 15.41 -7.36
N GLU A 294 -11.01 16.41 -7.89
CA GLU A 294 -10.41 17.53 -8.60
C GLU A 294 -9.89 18.60 -7.63
N ALA A 295 -8.65 19.03 -7.80
CA ALA A 295 -7.97 19.95 -6.87
C ALA A 295 -8.70 21.28 -6.68
N GLU A 296 -9.40 21.75 -7.71
CA GLU A 296 -10.17 22.98 -7.69
C GLU A 296 -11.36 22.90 -6.71
N SER A 297 -11.90 21.70 -6.49
CA SER A 297 -13.09 21.49 -5.64
C SER A 297 -12.81 21.70 -4.15
N PHE A 298 -11.57 21.52 -3.71
CA PHE A 298 -11.17 21.72 -2.30
C PHE A 298 -10.20 22.88 -2.09
N ALA A 299 -10.00 23.72 -3.11
CA ALA A 299 -9.07 24.87 -3.02
C ALA A 299 -9.40 25.83 -1.87
N ASP A 300 -10.69 25.98 -1.54
CA ASP A 300 -11.17 26.85 -0.46
C ASP A 300 -11.12 26.18 0.94
N TYR A 301 -10.75 24.90 1.02
CA TYR A 301 -10.75 24.10 2.25
C TYR A 301 -9.35 23.69 2.73
N THR A 302 -8.28 24.19 2.10
CA THR A 302 -6.89 23.80 2.38
C THR A 302 -6.39 24.18 3.78
N ASP A 303 -7.17 24.92 4.53
CA ASP A 303 -6.90 25.23 5.95
C ASP A 303 -7.18 24.04 6.88
N TRP A 304 -7.99 23.06 6.45
CA TRP A 304 -8.32 21.88 7.23
C TRP A 304 -8.31 20.57 6.40
N TYR A 305 -8.59 20.61 5.10
CA TYR A 305 -8.59 19.44 4.22
C TYR A 305 -7.25 19.33 3.50
N VAL A 306 -6.43 18.36 3.90
CA VAL A 306 -5.07 18.15 3.40
C VAL A 306 -5.06 16.99 2.41
N SER A 307 -5.03 17.30 1.12
CA SER A 307 -4.89 16.29 0.07
C SER A 307 -3.41 15.84 -0.02
N ALA A 308 -3.10 14.67 0.54
CA ALA A 308 -1.73 14.18 0.67
C ALA A 308 -1.15 13.64 -0.65
N ASN A 309 -2.00 13.14 -1.55
CA ASN A 309 -1.60 12.43 -2.78
C ASN A 309 -0.54 11.35 -2.50
N ALA A 310 -0.79 10.54 -1.47
CA ALA A 310 0.18 9.59 -0.93
C ALA A 310 -0.46 8.23 -0.58
N GLY A 311 0.36 7.21 -0.37
CA GLY A 311 -0.05 5.88 0.11
C GLY A 311 -0.59 5.93 1.55
N MET A 312 -1.31 4.88 1.97
CA MET A 312 -2.04 4.87 3.25
C MET A 312 -1.10 5.05 4.44
N GLY A 313 0.02 4.33 4.48
CA GLY A 313 0.99 4.46 5.57
C GLY A 313 1.53 5.88 5.71
N ALA A 314 1.90 6.55 4.61
CA ALA A 314 2.37 7.93 4.64
C ALA A 314 1.27 8.89 5.15
N CYS A 315 0.01 8.68 4.78
CA CYS A 315 -1.12 9.47 5.27
C CYS A 315 -1.35 9.28 6.78
N LEU A 316 -1.19 8.06 7.30
CA LEU A 316 -1.25 7.76 8.74
C LEU A 316 -0.15 8.49 9.52
N VAL A 317 1.09 8.48 9.02
CA VAL A 317 2.19 9.26 9.62
C VAL A 317 1.86 10.76 9.64
N MET A 318 1.29 11.30 8.54
CA MET A 318 0.87 12.70 8.49
C MET A 318 -0.25 12.99 9.49
N ALA A 319 -1.25 12.11 9.61
CA ALA A 319 -2.34 12.27 10.57
C ALA A 319 -1.81 12.30 12.01
N GLU A 320 -0.92 11.39 12.37
CA GLU A 320 -0.27 11.36 13.68
C GLU A 320 0.50 12.65 13.96
N GLN A 321 1.34 13.11 13.01
CA GLN A 321 2.18 14.29 13.16
C GLN A 321 1.37 15.59 13.26
N MET A 322 0.24 15.66 12.56
CA MET A 322 -0.60 16.87 12.49
C MET A 322 -1.76 16.85 13.50
N GLY A 323 -1.94 15.75 14.23
CA GLY A 323 -3.11 15.54 15.11
C GLY A 323 -4.41 15.59 14.29
N GLY A 324 -4.38 15.02 13.07
CA GLY A 324 -5.47 15.08 12.12
C GLY A 324 -6.36 13.83 12.15
N TYR A 325 -7.54 13.97 11.55
CA TYR A 325 -8.44 12.85 11.26
C TYR A 325 -8.10 12.20 9.93
N ILE A 326 -8.37 10.90 9.79
CA ILE A 326 -8.07 10.14 8.59
C ILE A 326 -9.01 8.94 8.45
N LEU A 327 -9.44 8.64 7.23
CA LEU A 327 -10.08 7.37 6.90
C LEU A 327 -9.00 6.36 6.49
N THR A 328 -9.03 5.17 7.09
CA THR A 328 -8.12 4.06 6.73
C THR A 328 -8.86 2.73 6.84
N ASP A 329 -8.31 1.65 6.32
CA ASP A 329 -8.78 0.31 6.70
C ASP A 329 -8.19 -0.09 8.05
N LYS A 330 -8.94 -0.93 8.81
CA LYS A 330 -8.58 -1.29 10.17
C LYS A 330 -7.26 -2.05 10.23
N ALA A 331 -7.01 -2.95 9.27
CA ALA A 331 -5.80 -3.76 9.26
C ALA A 331 -4.54 -2.90 9.12
N THR A 332 -4.52 -1.96 8.17
CA THR A 332 -3.41 -1.03 7.99
C THR A 332 -3.21 -0.15 9.24
N PHE A 333 -4.30 0.31 9.88
CA PHE A 333 -4.18 1.10 11.10
C PHE A 333 -3.55 0.30 12.25
N LEU A 334 -3.98 -0.93 12.50
CA LEU A 334 -3.42 -1.77 13.56
C LEU A 334 -1.95 -2.11 13.31
N THR A 335 -1.59 -2.39 12.06
CA THR A 335 -0.18 -2.57 11.65
C THR A 335 0.65 -1.31 11.90
N PHE A 336 0.12 -0.12 11.57
CA PHE A 336 0.75 1.16 11.87
C PHE A 336 0.99 1.36 13.37
N VAL A 337 0.00 1.06 14.21
CA VAL A 337 0.12 1.15 15.67
C VAL A 337 1.14 0.15 16.20
N ALA A 338 1.10 -1.11 15.74
CA ALA A 338 2.05 -2.16 16.14
C ALA A 338 3.51 -1.79 15.81
N ASN A 339 3.72 -1.05 14.72
CA ASN A 339 5.01 -0.53 14.30
C ASN A 339 5.35 0.85 14.92
N ASN A 340 4.71 1.22 16.03
CA ASN A 340 4.91 2.50 16.73
C ASN A 340 4.77 3.74 15.84
N GLY A 341 3.79 3.74 14.95
CA GLY A 341 3.53 4.87 14.05
C GLY A 341 4.49 4.97 12.86
N GLN A 342 5.17 3.89 12.53
CA GLN A 342 6.04 3.81 11.36
C GLN A 342 5.39 3.01 10.23
N ILE A 343 5.79 3.32 9.00
CA ILE A 343 5.44 2.52 7.82
C ILE A 343 6.38 1.33 7.76
N ALA A 344 5.83 0.14 7.48
CA ALA A 344 6.61 -1.09 7.31
C ALA A 344 7.46 -1.05 6.01
#